data_ab4a8115fda451dcf259f58dd3de6899
#
_entry.id   ab4a8115fda451dcf259f58dd3de6899
#
_cell.length_a   1.000
_cell.length_b   1.000
_cell.length_c   1.000
_cell.angle_alpha   90.00
_cell.angle_beta   90.00
_cell.angle_gamma   90.00
#
_symmetry.space_group_name_H-M   'P 1'
#
loop_
_entity.id
_entity.type
_entity.pdbx_description
1 polymer ?
#
loop_
_entity_poly.entity_id
_entity_poly.type
_entity_poly.pdbx_seq_one_letter_code
_entity_poly.pdbx_strand_id
1 'polypeptide(L)'
;MNTIELKVPDIGGSAAIIEFLAKEGDTITVNQSLLTLESDKATMEVPASAGGVLKSWKVKIGDTVNEGDVIAELDASTVSATVIETKVTPPAAPASKPGLAASAQASVPATQAPIPVAAPAAKGDADLSCQLVVIGSGPGGYTAAFRAADLGMDVILVERYAQLGGVCLNVGCIPSKALLHAANVIEEVKHVADIGLDFGAAKIDLDKLRAHKEKTVGTLSKGIAGMAKQRKVRTVTGVAEFASVNRLSVQTVSGVQTIDFAQCIIAAGSQPVKLPAFPWDDARVMDSTDALMLHDIPKKLLVVGGGIIGLEMACVYSALGSA
;
A
#
# COMPACT_ATOMS: atom_id res chain seq x y z
N MET A 1 22.01 32.49 13.03
CA MET A 1 20.70 32.15 12.46
C MET A 1 20.94 30.94 11.53
N ASN A 2 20.45 29.79 11.93
CA ASN A 2 20.63 28.57 11.10
C ASN A 2 19.43 28.46 10.15
N THR A 3 19.58 28.95 8.92
CA THR A 3 18.55 28.83 7.90
C THR A 3 18.76 27.52 7.16
N ILE A 4 17.71 26.71 7.04
CA ILE A 4 17.68 25.47 6.27
C ILE A 4 16.87 25.71 5.00
N GLU A 5 17.45 25.38 3.85
CA GLU A 5 16.74 25.41 2.56
C GLU A 5 15.95 24.11 2.38
N LEU A 6 14.67 24.23 2.09
CA LEU A 6 13.84 23.11 1.65
C LEU A 6 13.86 23.00 0.14
N LYS A 7 14.07 21.78 -0.36
CA LYS A 7 14.21 21.49 -1.79
C LYS A 7 13.13 20.53 -2.26
N VAL A 8 12.77 20.62 -3.53
CA VAL A 8 11.89 19.66 -4.19
C VAL A 8 12.56 18.30 -4.23
N PRO A 9 11.91 17.22 -3.74
CA PRO A 9 12.42 15.85 -3.87
C PRO A 9 12.37 15.38 -5.33
N ASP A 10 12.87 14.16 -5.61
CA ASP A 10 12.72 13.52 -6.92
C ASP A 10 11.23 13.34 -7.24
N ILE A 11 10.76 14.07 -8.23
CA ILE A 11 9.38 14.08 -8.72
C ILE A 11 9.24 13.48 -10.12
N GLY A 12 10.36 12.95 -10.68
CA GLY A 12 10.38 12.30 -11.99
C GLY A 12 10.17 13.24 -13.19
N GLY A 13 10.38 14.55 -13.01
CA GLY A 13 10.23 15.58 -14.04
C GLY A 13 9.92 16.95 -13.48
N SER A 14 9.36 17.84 -14.28
CA SER A 14 8.87 19.15 -13.84
C SER A 14 7.42 19.08 -13.37
N ALA A 15 7.06 19.93 -12.38
CA ALA A 15 5.69 20.03 -11.88
C ALA A 15 5.34 21.49 -11.54
N ALA A 16 4.06 21.84 -11.66
CA ALA A 16 3.56 23.17 -11.31
C ALA A 16 3.07 23.19 -9.86
N ILE A 17 3.28 24.29 -9.15
CA ILE A 17 2.77 24.50 -7.80
C ILE A 17 1.31 24.92 -7.89
N ILE A 18 0.41 24.14 -7.28
CA ILE A 18 -1.03 24.41 -7.30
C ILE A 18 -1.55 24.94 -5.97
N GLU A 19 -0.94 24.60 -4.85
CA GLU A 19 -1.40 25.01 -3.53
C GLU A 19 -0.28 25.04 -2.49
N PHE A 20 -0.34 25.97 -1.54
CA PHE A 20 0.48 25.98 -0.33
C PHE A 20 -0.35 25.47 0.85
N LEU A 21 0.16 24.44 1.56
CA LEU A 21 -0.48 23.84 2.74
C LEU A 21 0.00 24.44 4.06
N ALA A 22 1.05 25.28 4.02
CA ALA A 22 1.61 25.99 5.16
C ALA A 22 1.80 27.48 4.83
N LYS A 23 1.79 28.33 5.85
CA LYS A 23 1.99 29.78 5.75
C LYS A 23 3.32 30.21 6.35
N GLU A 24 3.85 31.35 5.89
CA GLU A 24 5.01 31.96 6.52
C GLU A 24 4.73 32.26 7.98
N GLY A 25 5.65 31.87 8.87
CA GLY A 25 5.50 31.94 10.31
C GLY A 25 5.01 30.65 10.97
N ASP A 26 4.53 29.66 10.21
CA ASP A 26 4.09 28.39 10.77
C ASP A 26 5.28 27.56 11.25
N THR A 27 5.06 26.84 12.36
CA THR A 27 6.01 25.84 12.85
C THR A 27 5.83 24.55 12.08
N ILE A 28 6.84 24.15 11.32
CA ILE A 28 6.84 22.98 10.46
C ILE A 28 7.52 21.82 11.17
N THR A 29 6.91 20.64 11.11
CA THR A 29 7.50 19.38 11.58
C THR A 29 8.08 18.60 10.42
N VAL A 30 9.05 17.73 10.69
CA VAL A 30 9.60 16.83 9.68
C VAL A 30 8.48 15.94 9.10
N ASN A 31 8.47 15.77 7.77
CA ASN A 31 7.45 15.06 7.00
C ASN A 31 6.06 15.73 6.95
N GLN A 32 5.89 16.92 7.45
CA GLN A 32 4.65 17.68 7.24
C GLN A 32 4.54 18.14 5.78
N SER A 33 3.38 17.95 5.16
CA SER A 33 3.11 18.44 3.78
C SER A 33 3.14 19.97 3.73
N LEU A 34 3.89 20.53 2.81
CA LEU A 34 4.13 21.96 2.68
C LEU A 34 3.38 22.62 1.52
N LEU A 35 3.38 21.95 0.37
CA LEU A 35 2.71 22.42 -0.85
C LEU A 35 2.32 21.23 -1.72
N THR A 36 1.42 21.48 -2.65
CA THR A 36 0.96 20.51 -3.64
C THR A 36 1.51 20.86 -5.01
N LEU A 37 2.10 19.86 -5.66
CA LEU A 37 2.60 19.91 -7.04
C LEU A 37 1.68 19.14 -7.97
N GLU A 38 1.51 19.63 -9.18
CA GLU A 38 0.81 18.94 -10.26
C GLU A 38 1.76 18.75 -11.45
N SER A 39 1.94 17.50 -11.86
CA SER A 39 2.68 17.12 -13.07
C SER A 39 1.74 16.49 -14.08
N ASP A 40 2.20 16.29 -15.32
CA ASP A 40 1.42 15.59 -16.37
C ASP A 40 0.93 14.19 -15.98
N LYS A 41 1.47 13.63 -14.90
CA LYS A 41 1.20 12.22 -14.49
C LYS A 41 0.49 12.10 -13.15
N ALA A 42 0.66 13.05 -12.23
CA ALA A 42 0.09 12.97 -10.89
C ALA A 42 0.13 14.30 -10.14
N THR A 43 -0.78 14.45 -9.19
CA THR A 43 -0.73 15.47 -8.13
C THR A 43 -0.04 14.85 -6.91
N MET A 44 0.92 15.55 -6.30
CA MET A 44 1.68 15.07 -5.16
C MET A 44 1.95 16.17 -4.14
N GLU A 45 2.01 15.81 -2.87
CA GLU A 45 2.38 16.71 -1.80
C GLU A 45 3.88 16.62 -1.51
N VAL A 46 4.52 17.77 -1.28
CA VAL A 46 5.94 17.85 -0.94
C VAL A 46 6.08 17.91 0.58
N PRO A 47 6.68 16.90 1.23
CA PRO A 47 6.90 16.88 2.67
C PRO A 47 8.14 17.69 3.04
N ALA A 48 8.12 18.29 4.23
CA ALA A 48 9.27 18.98 4.82
C ALA A 48 10.41 18.00 5.13
N SER A 49 11.58 18.24 4.62
CA SER A 49 12.79 17.45 4.93
C SER A 49 13.41 17.80 6.30
N ALA A 50 13.01 18.92 6.89
CA ALA A 50 13.49 19.39 8.21
C ALA A 50 12.38 20.12 8.95
N GLY A 51 12.48 20.18 10.29
CA GLY A 51 11.60 20.97 11.13
C GLY A 51 12.18 22.37 11.39
N GLY A 52 11.29 23.34 11.63
CA GLY A 52 11.65 24.73 11.92
C GLY A 52 10.47 25.67 11.73
N VAL A 53 10.69 26.98 11.83
CA VAL A 53 9.66 27.97 11.49
C VAL A 53 9.82 28.37 10.03
N LEU A 54 8.75 28.32 9.25
CA LEU A 54 8.74 28.69 7.84
C LEU A 54 8.96 30.21 7.73
N LYS A 55 10.13 30.59 7.21
CA LYS A 55 10.54 31.99 7.13
C LYS A 55 10.01 32.69 5.88
N SER A 56 10.18 32.06 4.73
CA SER A 56 9.72 32.60 3.45
C SER A 56 9.61 31.52 2.38
N TRP A 57 8.65 31.69 1.48
CA TRP A 57 8.56 30.96 0.24
C TRP A 57 9.48 31.57 -0.82
N LYS A 58 10.16 30.74 -1.61
CA LYS A 58 11.00 31.17 -2.75
C LYS A 58 10.27 31.00 -4.09
N VAL A 59 9.09 30.43 -4.05
CA VAL A 59 8.26 30.06 -5.22
C VAL A 59 6.82 30.57 -5.02
N LYS A 60 6.05 30.63 -6.12
CA LYS A 60 4.66 31.08 -6.12
C LYS A 60 3.75 30.00 -6.72
N ILE A 61 2.44 30.10 -6.45
CA ILE A 61 1.43 29.27 -7.13
C ILE A 61 1.50 29.54 -8.64
N GLY A 62 1.60 28.47 -9.42
CA GLY A 62 1.75 28.49 -10.87
C GLY A 62 3.21 28.42 -11.36
N ASP A 63 4.19 28.53 -10.48
CA ASP A 63 5.59 28.32 -10.86
C ASP A 63 5.85 26.83 -11.17
N THR A 64 6.66 26.56 -12.18
CA THR A 64 7.15 25.22 -12.51
C THR A 64 8.47 24.97 -11.80
N VAL A 65 8.55 23.88 -11.06
CA VAL A 65 9.74 23.46 -10.29
C VAL A 65 10.26 22.12 -10.76
N ASN A 66 11.56 21.90 -10.57
CA ASN A 66 12.26 20.64 -10.86
C ASN A 66 12.86 20.07 -9.57
N GLU A 67 13.30 18.82 -9.63
CA GLU A 67 14.06 18.19 -8.53
C GLU A 67 15.26 19.07 -8.13
N GLY A 68 15.41 19.30 -6.82
CA GLY A 68 16.51 20.07 -6.23
C GLY A 68 16.25 21.58 -6.14
N ASP A 69 15.20 22.13 -6.78
CA ASP A 69 14.87 23.55 -6.68
C ASP A 69 14.51 23.93 -5.24
N VAL A 70 14.98 25.09 -4.78
CA VAL A 70 14.71 25.60 -3.43
C VAL A 70 13.32 26.22 -3.41
N ILE A 71 12.43 25.65 -2.57
CA ILE A 71 11.03 26.07 -2.46
C ILE A 71 10.78 27.01 -1.27
N ALA A 72 11.50 26.81 -0.17
CA ALA A 72 11.30 27.59 1.04
C ALA A 72 12.56 27.64 1.93
N GLU A 73 12.58 28.60 2.85
CA GLU A 73 13.58 28.70 3.92
C GLU A 73 12.93 28.50 5.29
N LEU A 74 13.53 27.62 6.12
CA LEU A 74 13.18 27.42 7.50
C LEU A 74 14.23 28.05 8.45
N ASP A 75 13.78 28.60 9.58
CA ASP A 75 14.65 28.96 10.69
C ASP A 75 14.69 27.83 11.71
N ALA A 76 15.87 27.20 11.86
CA ALA A 76 16.09 26.09 12.78
C ALA A 76 16.41 26.53 14.23
N SER A 77 16.47 27.83 14.49
CA SER A 77 16.91 28.37 15.78
C SER A 77 15.92 28.15 16.93
N THR A 78 14.72 27.60 16.67
CA THR A 78 13.62 27.48 17.65
C THR A 78 13.16 26.03 17.93
N VAL A 79 13.96 25.02 17.63
CA VAL A 79 13.58 23.65 17.96
C VAL A 79 14.18 23.23 19.30
N SER A 80 13.64 23.79 20.38
CA SER A 80 13.72 23.17 21.72
C SER A 80 12.54 22.20 21.81
N ALA A 81 12.81 20.93 22.12
CA ALA A 81 11.80 19.90 22.23
C ALA A 81 10.74 20.24 23.29
N THR A 82 9.60 20.73 22.86
CA THR A 82 8.40 20.79 23.71
C THR A 82 7.24 20.24 22.90
N VAL A 83 6.84 19.01 23.23
CA VAL A 83 5.61 18.40 22.76
C VAL A 83 4.46 19.20 23.40
N ILE A 84 3.78 20.01 22.60
CA ILE A 84 2.49 20.59 22.97
C ILE A 84 1.41 19.85 22.21
N GLU A 85 0.65 19.04 22.92
CA GLU A 85 -0.63 18.49 22.45
C GLU A 85 -1.58 19.65 22.15
N THR A 86 -1.82 19.94 20.91
CA THR A 86 -2.92 20.81 20.50
C THR A 86 -4.10 19.95 20.06
N LYS A 87 -5.11 19.92 20.91
CA LYS A 87 -6.42 19.33 20.69
C LYS A 87 -7.10 20.04 19.52
N VAL A 88 -7.13 19.40 18.36
CA VAL A 88 -7.89 19.88 17.21
C VAL A 88 -9.35 19.43 17.36
N THR A 89 -10.24 20.40 17.52
CA THR A 89 -11.70 20.20 17.50
C THR A 89 -12.17 20.31 16.06
N PRO A 90 -12.80 19.28 15.47
CA PRO A 90 -13.38 19.38 14.13
C PRO A 90 -14.67 20.22 14.16
N PRO A 91 -15.02 20.94 13.06
CA PRO A 91 -16.28 21.65 12.97
C PRO A 91 -17.47 20.70 12.84
N ALA A 92 -18.55 21.06 13.49
CA ALA A 92 -19.79 20.29 13.61
C ALA A 92 -20.49 20.09 12.26
N ALA A 93 -20.82 18.85 11.94
CA ALA A 93 -21.80 18.48 10.93
C ALA A 93 -23.13 18.08 11.60
N PRO A 94 -24.29 18.24 10.92
CA PRO A 94 -25.61 18.19 11.57
C PRO A 94 -26.04 16.76 11.94
N ALA A 95 -26.78 16.69 13.03
CA ALA A 95 -27.26 15.48 13.68
C ALA A 95 -28.20 14.62 12.83
N SER A 96 -27.94 13.32 12.79
CA SER A 96 -28.96 12.28 12.58
C SER A 96 -28.79 11.15 13.59
N LYS A 97 -29.94 10.66 14.07
CA LYS A 97 -30.19 9.86 15.29
C LYS A 97 -29.85 8.35 15.16
N PRO A 98 -30.04 7.53 16.21
CA PRO A 98 -28.97 6.69 16.73
C PRO A 98 -29.19 5.18 16.51
N GLY A 99 -28.13 4.43 16.65
CA GLY A 99 -28.19 3.03 17.01
C GLY A 99 -27.24 2.12 16.24
N LEU A 100 -26.15 1.81 16.90
CA LEU A 100 -25.62 0.48 17.11
C LEU A 100 -24.27 0.63 17.84
N ALA A 101 -24.11 -0.14 18.91
CA ALA A 101 -23.05 -0.03 19.89
C ALA A 101 -21.64 -0.10 19.26
N ALA A 102 -20.84 0.94 19.52
CA ALA A 102 -19.40 0.92 19.26
C ALA A 102 -18.72 0.05 20.32
N SER A 103 -18.06 -1.00 19.88
CA SER A 103 -17.10 -1.73 20.72
C SER A 103 -15.94 -0.80 21.07
N ALA A 104 -15.64 -0.70 22.36
CA ALA A 104 -14.58 0.11 22.92
C ALA A 104 -13.22 -0.19 22.27
N GLN A 105 -12.64 0.82 21.60
CA GLN A 105 -11.23 0.79 21.26
C GLN A 105 -10.44 0.97 22.56
N ALA A 106 -9.73 -0.09 22.96
CA ALA A 106 -8.76 -0.02 24.04
C ALA A 106 -7.64 0.96 23.62
N SER A 107 -7.53 2.08 24.33
CA SER A 107 -6.40 2.99 24.23
C SER A 107 -5.14 2.28 24.74
N VAL A 108 -4.20 2.02 23.82
CA VAL A 108 -2.88 1.51 24.15
C VAL A 108 -2.07 2.67 24.75
N PRO A 109 -1.52 2.57 25.97
CA PRO A 109 -0.66 3.62 26.51
C PRO A 109 0.65 3.69 25.71
N ALA A 110 0.91 4.81 25.09
CA ALA A 110 2.20 5.11 24.50
C ALA A 110 3.20 5.43 25.63
N THR A 111 3.96 4.44 26.06
CA THR A 111 5.32 4.61 26.62
C THR A 111 5.87 3.20 26.86
N GLN A 112 6.41 2.58 25.83
CA GLN A 112 7.33 1.46 26.05
C GLN A 112 8.75 2.00 25.90
N ALA A 113 9.53 1.87 26.98
CA ALA A 113 10.98 2.02 26.94
C ALA A 113 11.56 1.14 25.81
N PRO A 114 12.68 1.55 25.18
CA PRO A 114 13.28 0.74 24.13
C PRO A 114 13.52 -0.67 24.65
N ILE A 115 12.86 -1.63 24.03
CA ILE A 115 13.07 -3.05 24.31
C ILE A 115 14.55 -3.34 24.00
N PRO A 116 15.32 -3.92 24.94
CA PRO A 116 16.70 -4.28 24.66
C PRO A 116 16.73 -5.13 23.39
N VAL A 117 17.55 -4.71 22.42
CA VAL A 117 17.81 -5.52 21.21
C VAL A 117 18.34 -6.86 21.71
N ALA A 118 17.55 -7.92 21.57
CA ALA A 118 17.96 -9.25 21.96
C ALA A 118 19.26 -9.58 21.23
N ALA A 119 20.25 -10.06 21.96
CA ALA A 119 21.49 -10.55 21.38
C ALA A 119 21.16 -11.60 20.31
N PRO A 120 21.97 -11.70 19.23
CA PRO A 120 21.73 -12.68 18.19
C PRO A 120 21.54 -14.04 18.84
N ALA A 121 20.45 -14.73 18.44
CA ALA A 121 20.15 -16.06 18.96
C ALA A 121 21.40 -16.93 18.84
N ALA A 122 21.78 -17.60 19.93
CA ALA A 122 22.89 -18.55 19.89
C ALA A 122 22.63 -19.50 18.72
N LYS A 123 23.68 -19.79 17.93
CA LYS A 123 23.61 -20.72 16.80
C LYS A 123 23.10 -22.05 17.30
N GLY A 124 21.80 -22.26 17.14
CA GLY A 124 21.13 -23.53 17.39
C GLY A 124 21.31 -24.47 16.20
N ASP A 125 20.71 -25.63 16.29
CA ASP A 125 20.64 -26.66 15.24
C ASP A 125 19.61 -26.33 14.12
N ALA A 126 19.24 -25.06 13.96
CA ALA A 126 18.32 -24.62 12.91
C ALA A 126 18.99 -24.63 11.53
N ASP A 127 18.20 -24.95 10.50
CA ASP A 127 18.66 -24.98 9.10
C ASP A 127 19.10 -23.59 8.61
N LEU A 128 18.41 -22.55 9.07
CA LEU A 128 18.70 -21.16 8.74
C LEU A 128 18.71 -20.28 10.00
N SER A 129 19.42 -19.15 9.92
CA SER A 129 19.40 -18.11 10.94
C SER A 129 19.40 -16.72 10.31
N CYS A 130 18.81 -15.73 10.98
CA CYS A 130 18.78 -14.34 10.55
C CYS A 130 18.63 -13.37 11.73
N GLN A 131 18.88 -12.08 11.47
CA GLN A 131 18.59 -11.03 12.45
C GLN A 131 17.09 -10.70 12.46
N LEU A 132 16.46 -10.65 11.28
CA LEU A 132 15.04 -10.37 11.13
C LEU A 132 14.38 -11.41 10.23
N VAL A 133 13.31 -12.05 10.74
CA VAL A 133 12.39 -12.80 9.91
C VAL A 133 11.12 -11.98 9.67
N VAL A 134 10.64 -11.95 8.43
CA VAL A 134 9.36 -11.33 8.08
C VAL A 134 8.43 -12.41 7.56
N ILE A 135 7.24 -12.55 8.15
CA ILE A 135 6.24 -13.55 7.77
C ILE A 135 5.18 -12.88 6.90
N GLY A 136 5.12 -13.27 5.63
CA GLY A 136 4.22 -12.73 4.61
C GLY A 136 4.90 -11.68 3.73
N SER A 137 4.75 -11.82 2.42
CA SER A 137 5.36 -10.98 1.39
C SER A 137 4.39 -9.99 0.74
N GLY A 138 3.29 -9.65 1.41
CA GLY A 138 2.41 -8.55 1.00
C GLY A 138 3.10 -7.19 1.11
N PRO A 139 2.42 -6.07 0.75
CA PRO A 139 3.01 -4.73 0.78
C PRO A 139 3.71 -4.38 2.10
N GLY A 140 3.10 -4.70 3.24
CA GLY A 140 3.73 -4.49 4.54
C GLY A 140 4.99 -5.34 4.75
N GLY A 141 4.95 -6.61 4.31
CA GLY A 141 6.04 -7.56 4.52
C GLY A 141 7.26 -7.28 3.64
N TYR A 142 7.09 -7.19 2.32
CA TYR A 142 8.24 -6.91 1.45
C TYR A 142 8.83 -5.52 1.73
N THR A 143 8.01 -4.51 2.04
CA THR A 143 8.51 -3.17 2.40
C THR A 143 9.36 -3.22 3.66
N ALA A 144 8.89 -3.91 4.71
CA ALA A 144 9.64 -4.08 5.95
C ALA A 144 10.95 -4.85 5.73
N ALA A 145 10.89 -5.96 4.97
CA ALA A 145 12.07 -6.77 4.65
C ALA A 145 13.12 -5.99 3.86
N PHE A 146 12.68 -5.23 2.84
CA PHE A 146 13.59 -4.42 2.02
C PHE A 146 14.21 -3.29 2.82
N ARG A 147 13.41 -2.58 3.62
CA ARG A 147 13.94 -1.52 4.47
C ARG A 147 14.95 -2.04 5.49
N ALA A 148 14.68 -3.17 6.11
CA ALA A 148 15.64 -3.79 7.04
C ALA A 148 16.95 -4.20 6.34
N ALA A 149 16.84 -4.77 5.15
CA ALA A 149 18.02 -5.12 4.35
C ALA A 149 18.81 -3.88 3.91
N ASP A 150 18.14 -2.78 3.53
CA ASP A 150 18.79 -1.50 3.18
C ASP A 150 19.49 -0.86 4.40
N LEU A 151 19.05 -1.20 5.62
CA LEU A 151 19.70 -0.83 6.90
C LEU A 151 20.83 -1.80 7.29
N GLY A 152 21.16 -2.78 6.45
CA GLY A 152 22.27 -3.73 6.66
C GLY A 152 21.93 -4.97 7.49
N MET A 153 20.64 -5.23 7.77
CA MET A 153 20.25 -6.43 8.51
C MET A 153 20.26 -7.67 7.60
N ASP A 154 20.57 -8.83 8.20
CA ASP A 154 20.35 -10.13 7.57
C ASP A 154 18.87 -10.52 7.71
N VAL A 155 18.17 -10.62 6.56
CA VAL A 155 16.71 -10.76 6.51
C VAL A 155 16.28 -12.03 5.79
N ILE A 156 15.34 -12.76 6.39
CA ILE A 156 14.57 -13.83 5.74
C ILE A 156 13.11 -13.39 5.60
N LEU A 157 12.56 -13.51 4.39
CA LEU A 157 11.17 -13.29 4.07
C LEU A 157 10.48 -14.63 3.81
N VAL A 158 9.51 -15.00 4.64
CA VAL A 158 8.75 -16.26 4.49
C VAL A 158 7.42 -15.95 3.83
N GLU A 159 7.11 -16.68 2.74
CA GLU A 159 5.84 -16.53 2.02
C GLU A 159 5.24 -17.90 1.73
N ARG A 160 3.92 -18.06 1.99
CA ARG A 160 3.23 -19.34 1.76
C ARG A 160 3.06 -19.68 0.29
N TYR A 161 3.01 -18.68 -0.58
CA TYR A 161 2.80 -18.84 -2.02
C TYR A 161 4.12 -18.73 -2.78
N ALA A 162 4.16 -19.31 -3.97
CA ALA A 162 5.34 -19.26 -4.83
C ALA A 162 5.69 -17.86 -5.34
N GLN A 163 4.70 -16.96 -5.37
CA GLN A 163 4.87 -15.58 -5.83
C GLN A 163 4.84 -14.60 -4.67
N LEU A 164 5.81 -13.68 -4.67
CA LEU A 164 5.84 -12.57 -3.73
C LEU A 164 4.77 -11.52 -4.08
N GLY A 165 4.44 -10.64 -3.12
CA GLY A 165 3.53 -9.52 -3.31
C GLY A 165 2.21 -9.65 -2.55
N GLY A 166 1.92 -10.82 -1.98
CA GLY A 166 0.74 -11.08 -1.15
C GLY A 166 -0.58 -10.89 -1.89
N VAL A 167 -1.65 -10.71 -1.13
CA VAL A 167 -3.02 -10.52 -1.66
C VAL A 167 -3.11 -9.31 -2.59
N CYS A 168 -2.57 -8.16 -2.20
CA CYS A 168 -2.68 -6.93 -2.97
C CYS A 168 -2.17 -7.11 -4.41
N LEU A 169 -0.99 -7.69 -4.58
CA LEU A 169 -0.37 -7.82 -5.90
C LEU A 169 -0.97 -8.96 -6.73
N ASN A 170 -1.29 -10.08 -6.09
CA ASN A 170 -1.66 -11.29 -6.82
C ASN A 170 -3.18 -11.45 -7.01
N VAL A 171 -3.99 -11.11 -6.01
CA VAL A 171 -5.44 -11.35 -5.99
C VAL A 171 -6.23 -10.19 -5.36
N GLY A 172 -5.74 -8.96 -5.47
CA GLY A 172 -6.35 -7.76 -4.88
C GLY A 172 -6.17 -6.52 -5.74
N CYS A 173 -5.45 -5.52 -5.21
CA CYS A 173 -5.35 -4.17 -5.78
C CYS A 173 -4.88 -4.16 -7.24
N ILE A 174 -3.85 -4.92 -7.58
CA ILE A 174 -3.26 -4.85 -8.91
C ILE A 174 -4.17 -5.47 -9.98
N PRO A 175 -4.66 -6.71 -9.83
CA PRO A 175 -5.60 -7.24 -10.81
C PRO A 175 -6.92 -6.45 -10.87
N SER A 176 -7.43 -5.92 -9.74
CA SER A 176 -8.64 -5.09 -9.78
C SER A 176 -8.44 -3.80 -10.55
N LYS A 177 -7.30 -3.08 -10.35
CA LYS A 177 -6.99 -1.85 -11.10
C LYS A 177 -6.76 -2.11 -12.58
N ALA A 178 -6.17 -3.24 -12.94
CA ALA A 178 -6.03 -3.63 -14.35
C ALA A 178 -7.39 -3.84 -15.04
N LEU A 179 -8.35 -4.47 -14.34
CA LEU A 179 -9.71 -4.67 -14.86
C LEU A 179 -10.55 -3.39 -14.83
N LEU A 180 -10.44 -2.59 -13.77
CA LEU A 180 -11.12 -1.28 -13.67
C LEU A 180 -10.66 -0.33 -14.77
N HIS A 181 -9.37 -0.33 -15.13
CA HIS A 181 -8.89 0.46 -16.25
C HIS A 181 -9.61 0.08 -17.56
N ALA A 182 -9.75 -1.22 -17.85
CA ALA A 182 -10.49 -1.67 -19.02
C ALA A 182 -11.99 -1.29 -18.96
N ALA A 183 -12.60 -1.40 -17.77
CA ALA A 183 -13.97 -0.97 -17.55
C ALA A 183 -14.16 0.53 -17.80
N ASN A 184 -13.25 1.36 -17.27
CA ASN A 184 -13.28 2.81 -17.48
C ASN A 184 -13.17 3.19 -18.97
N VAL A 185 -12.27 2.54 -19.73
CA VAL A 185 -12.16 2.77 -21.17
C VAL A 185 -13.48 2.47 -21.90
N ILE A 186 -14.17 1.38 -21.52
CA ILE A 186 -15.48 1.05 -22.10
C ILE A 186 -16.52 2.14 -21.79
N GLU A 187 -16.55 2.62 -20.56
CA GLU A 187 -17.49 3.68 -20.15
C GLU A 187 -17.15 5.03 -20.81
N GLU A 188 -15.87 5.40 -20.89
CA GLU A 188 -15.44 6.62 -21.61
C GLU A 188 -15.88 6.59 -23.08
N VAL A 189 -15.70 5.46 -23.77
CA VAL A 189 -16.13 5.30 -25.17
C VAL A 189 -17.65 5.48 -25.31
N LYS A 190 -18.43 5.07 -24.32
CA LYS A 190 -19.89 5.32 -24.32
C LYS A 190 -20.20 6.81 -24.16
N HIS A 191 -19.52 7.50 -23.24
CA HIS A 191 -19.77 8.92 -22.96
C HIS A 191 -19.38 9.85 -24.12
N VAL A 192 -18.31 9.53 -24.86
CA VAL A 192 -17.91 10.37 -26.00
C VAL A 192 -18.90 10.31 -27.19
N ALA A 193 -19.84 9.36 -27.18
CA ALA A 193 -20.93 9.34 -28.14
C ALA A 193 -21.84 10.58 -27.97
N ASP A 194 -22.01 11.11 -26.76
CA ASP A 194 -22.80 12.29 -26.47
C ASP A 194 -22.23 13.58 -27.10
N ILE A 195 -20.91 13.60 -27.36
CA ILE A 195 -20.22 14.71 -28.05
C ILE A 195 -19.96 14.43 -29.54
N GLY A 196 -20.61 13.39 -30.08
CA GLY A 196 -20.60 13.07 -31.51
C GLY A 196 -19.52 12.11 -31.98
N LEU A 197 -18.84 11.40 -31.08
CA LEU A 197 -17.83 10.39 -31.41
C LEU A 197 -18.37 8.99 -31.14
N ASP A 198 -18.87 8.30 -32.16
CA ASP A 198 -19.43 6.94 -32.01
C ASP A 198 -18.41 5.89 -32.46
N PHE A 199 -17.97 5.04 -31.54
CA PHE A 199 -17.07 3.91 -31.80
C PHE A 199 -17.82 2.57 -31.91
N GLY A 200 -19.15 2.57 -31.80
CA GLY A 200 -19.98 1.38 -31.78
C GLY A 200 -19.79 0.55 -30.47
N ALA A 201 -20.43 -0.63 -30.45
CA ALA A 201 -20.40 -1.50 -29.28
C ALA A 201 -19.01 -2.17 -29.09
N ALA A 202 -18.52 -2.18 -27.88
CA ALA A 202 -17.26 -2.85 -27.54
C ALA A 202 -17.38 -4.36 -27.79
N LYS A 203 -16.37 -4.95 -28.47
CA LYS A 203 -16.21 -6.39 -28.58
C LYS A 203 -15.19 -6.86 -27.56
N ILE A 204 -15.65 -7.61 -26.56
CA ILE A 204 -14.82 -8.06 -25.45
C ILE A 204 -14.26 -9.44 -25.77
N ASP A 205 -12.93 -9.55 -25.78
CA ASP A 205 -12.20 -10.82 -25.81
C ASP A 205 -11.73 -11.10 -24.37
N LEU A 206 -12.46 -11.97 -23.68
CA LEU A 206 -12.25 -12.23 -22.26
C LEU A 206 -10.90 -12.92 -21.98
N ASP A 207 -10.43 -13.76 -22.92
CA ASP A 207 -9.13 -14.42 -22.80
C ASP A 207 -7.98 -13.42 -22.87
N LYS A 208 -8.06 -12.46 -23.79
CA LYS A 208 -7.06 -11.38 -23.86
C LYS A 208 -7.09 -10.45 -22.66
N LEU A 209 -8.27 -10.16 -22.14
CA LEU A 209 -8.42 -9.33 -20.94
C LEU A 209 -7.79 -10.02 -19.72
N ARG A 210 -8.05 -11.32 -19.54
CA ARG A 210 -7.38 -12.14 -18.51
C ARG A 210 -5.87 -12.14 -18.68
N ALA A 211 -5.40 -12.42 -19.91
CA ALA A 211 -3.97 -12.44 -20.21
C ALA A 211 -3.29 -11.09 -19.93
N HIS A 212 -3.96 -9.97 -20.22
CA HIS A 212 -3.45 -8.63 -19.88
C HIS A 212 -3.32 -8.44 -18.37
N LYS A 213 -4.34 -8.79 -17.60
CA LYS A 213 -4.33 -8.76 -16.13
C LYS A 213 -3.19 -9.61 -15.57
N GLU A 214 -3.08 -10.88 -16.01
CA GLU A 214 -2.02 -11.79 -15.56
C GLU A 214 -0.61 -11.30 -15.91
N LYS A 215 -0.44 -10.71 -17.09
CA LYS A 215 0.84 -10.10 -17.50
C LYS A 215 1.21 -8.95 -16.56
N THR A 216 0.26 -8.09 -16.20
CA THR A 216 0.48 -6.98 -15.28
C THR A 216 0.93 -7.49 -13.90
N VAL A 217 0.19 -8.42 -13.32
CA VAL A 217 0.52 -9.07 -12.04
C VAL A 217 1.90 -9.73 -12.11
N GLY A 218 2.15 -10.54 -13.13
CA GLY A 218 3.42 -11.25 -13.29
C GLY A 218 4.63 -10.33 -13.47
N THR A 219 4.47 -9.20 -14.15
CA THR A 219 5.54 -8.20 -14.30
C THR A 219 5.93 -7.60 -12.96
N LEU A 220 4.94 -7.21 -12.16
CA LEU A 220 5.18 -6.60 -10.85
C LEU A 220 5.71 -7.63 -9.83
N SER A 221 5.18 -8.87 -9.83
CA SER A 221 5.69 -9.94 -8.95
C SER A 221 7.16 -10.26 -9.24
N LYS A 222 7.55 -10.31 -10.53
CA LYS A 222 8.95 -10.46 -10.93
C LYS A 222 9.81 -9.28 -10.46
N GLY A 223 9.27 -8.06 -10.52
CA GLY A 223 9.93 -6.87 -9.98
C GLY A 223 10.23 -6.99 -8.49
N ILE A 224 9.24 -7.39 -7.68
CA ILE A 224 9.42 -7.62 -6.23
C ILE A 224 10.48 -8.70 -5.97
N ALA A 225 10.43 -9.82 -6.68
CA ALA A 225 11.44 -10.89 -6.55
C ALA A 225 12.84 -10.40 -6.94
N GLY A 226 12.96 -9.60 -8.00
CA GLY A 226 14.20 -8.96 -8.40
C GLY A 226 14.76 -8.03 -7.33
N MET A 227 13.92 -7.19 -6.73
CA MET A 227 14.31 -6.30 -5.63
C MET A 227 14.74 -7.06 -4.38
N ALA A 228 14.07 -8.16 -4.03
CA ALA A 228 14.49 -9.03 -2.92
C ALA A 228 15.90 -9.60 -3.16
N LYS A 229 16.16 -10.11 -4.37
CA LYS A 229 17.47 -10.63 -4.76
C LYS A 229 18.56 -9.56 -4.72
N GLN A 230 18.29 -8.37 -5.25
CA GLN A 230 19.22 -7.25 -5.26
C GLN A 230 19.64 -6.84 -3.84
N ARG A 231 18.72 -6.86 -2.89
CA ARG A 231 18.94 -6.54 -1.48
C ARG A 231 19.44 -7.72 -0.66
N LYS A 232 19.68 -8.87 -1.29
CA LYS A 232 20.09 -10.11 -0.62
C LYS A 232 19.10 -10.60 0.45
N VAL A 233 17.83 -10.23 0.33
CA VAL A 233 16.77 -10.79 1.17
C VAL A 233 16.57 -12.24 0.77
N ARG A 234 16.78 -13.15 1.72
CA ARG A 234 16.56 -14.59 1.51
C ARG A 234 15.06 -14.87 1.58
N THR A 235 14.52 -15.58 0.59
CA THR A 235 13.12 -15.95 0.55
C THR A 235 12.94 -17.44 0.83
N VAL A 236 11.98 -17.77 1.71
CA VAL A 236 11.59 -19.15 2.00
C VAL A 236 10.12 -19.31 1.68
N THR A 237 9.80 -20.25 0.78
CA THR A 237 8.39 -20.53 0.41
C THR A 237 7.84 -21.66 1.27
N GLY A 238 6.82 -21.34 2.06
CA GLY A 238 6.17 -22.31 2.96
C GLY A 238 5.28 -21.64 4.00
N VAL A 239 4.58 -22.46 4.76
CA VAL A 239 3.73 -22.02 5.87
C VAL A 239 4.54 -22.01 7.14
N ALA A 240 4.67 -20.83 7.77
CA ALA A 240 5.44 -20.63 8.99
C ALA A 240 4.57 -20.82 10.23
N GLU A 241 5.10 -21.52 11.22
CA GLU A 241 4.56 -21.67 12.57
C GLU A 241 5.65 -21.37 13.60
N PHE A 242 5.29 -20.76 14.73
CA PHE A 242 6.24 -20.52 15.81
C PHE A 242 6.51 -21.81 16.57
N ALA A 243 7.73 -22.31 16.48
CA ALA A 243 8.20 -23.45 17.29
C ALA A 243 8.67 -22.98 18.67
N SER A 244 9.18 -21.75 18.78
CA SER A 244 9.52 -21.07 20.03
C SER A 244 9.51 -19.55 19.84
N VAL A 245 9.85 -18.79 20.88
CA VAL A 245 9.90 -17.32 20.83
C VAL A 245 10.87 -16.76 19.78
N ASN A 246 11.90 -17.54 19.39
CA ASN A 246 12.93 -17.14 18.45
C ASN A 246 13.16 -18.17 17.33
N ARG A 247 12.25 -19.13 17.13
CA ARG A 247 12.35 -20.16 16.09
C ARG A 247 11.04 -20.33 15.35
N LEU A 248 11.11 -20.33 14.02
CA LEU A 248 10.02 -20.78 13.15
C LEU A 248 10.27 -22.20 12.65
N SER A 249 9.19 -22.94 12.47
CA SER A 249 9.09 -24.14 11.65
C SER A 249 8.34 -23.75 10.38
N VAL A 250 8.95 -23.96 9.22
CA VAL A 250 8.34 -23.61 7.92
C VAL A 250 8.08 -24.89 7.14
N GLN A 251 6.82 -25.20 6.89
CA GLN A 251 6.40 -26.32 6.04
C GLN A 251 6.60 -25.94 4.57
N THR A 252 7.64 -26.46 3.96
CA THR A 252 7.98 -26.25 2.55
C THR A 252 7.59 -27.48 1.71
N VAL A 253 7.63 -27.37 0.40
CA VAL A 253 7.40 -28.51 -0.53
C VAL A 253 8.47 -29.61 -0.39
N SER A 254 9.65 -29.30 0.14
CA SER A 254 10.76 -30.23 0.36
C SER A 254 10.86 -30.79 1.79
N GLY A 255 9.93 -30.41 2.67
CA GLY A 255 9.91 -30.80 4.07
C GLY A 255 9.93 -29.60 5.02
N VAL A 256 10.08 -29.88 6.31
CA VAL A 256 10.16 -28.85 7.34
C VAL A 256 11.54 -28.19 7.33
N GLN A 257 11.56 -26.86 7.34
CA GLN A 257 12.77 -26.07 7.49
C GLN A 257 12.66 -25.20 8.75
N THR A 258 13.70 -25.16 9.56
CA THR A 258 13.75 -24.38 10.79
C THR A 258 14.54 -23.07 10.59
N ILE A 259 14.04 -21.97 11.17
CA ILE A 259 14.65 -20.65 11.06
C ILE A 259 14.80 -20.04 12.45
N ASP A 260 16.03 -19.82 12.90
CA ASP A 260 16.30 -19.03 14.10
C ASP A 260 16.40 -17.55 13.77
N PHE A 261 15.82 -16.70 14.61
CA PHE A 261 15.80 -15.26 14.38
C PHE A 261 15.94 -14.47 15.69
N ALA A 262 16.49 -13.26 15.59
CA ALA A 262 16.53 -12.34 16.73
C ALA A 262 15.25 -11.52 16.86
N GLN A 263 14.65 -11.10 15.74
CA GLN A 263 13.44 -10.29 15.65
C GLN A 263 12.49 -10.85 14.59
N CYS A 264 11.19 -10.63 14.77
CA CYS A 264 10.16 -11.08 13.83
C CYS A 264 9.16 -9.97 13.53
N ILE A 265 8.79 -9.82 12.26
CA ILE A 265 7.66 -9.01 11.82
C ILE A 265 6.59 -9.94 11.25
N ILE A 266 5.38 -9.91 11.81
CA ILE A 266 4.23 -10.65 11.31
C ILE A 266 3.45 -9.74 10.36
N ALA A 267 3.53 -10.03 9.07
CA ALA A 267 2.83 -9.33 7.99
C ALA A 267 1.96 -10.31 7.17
N ALA A 268 1.27 -11.21 7.88
CA ALA A 268 0.58 -12.37 7.31
C ALA A 268 -0.65 -12.02 6.44
N GLY A 269 -1.05 -10.74 6.40
CA GLY A 269 -2.15 -10.25 5.56
C GLY A 269 -3.53 -10.69 6.03
N SER A 270 -4.46 -10.82 5.09
CA SER A 270 -5.86 -11.16 5.32
C SER A 270 -6.39 -12.08 4.21
N GLN A 271 -7.59 -12.59 4.40
CA GLN A 271 -8.31 -13.38 3.42
C GLN A 271 -9.79 -12.99 3.38
N PRO A 272 -10.52 -13.27 2.29
CA PRO A 272 -11.96 -13.04 2.24
C PRO A 272 -12.69 -13.81 3.34
N VAL A 273 -13.69 -13.16 3.95
CA VAL A 273 -14.55 -13.79 4.96
C VAL A 273 -15.55 -14.67 4.26
N LYS A 274 -15.62 -15.95 4.66
CA LYS A 274 -16.65 -16.89 4.20
C LYS A 274 -17.76 -16.99 5.24
N LEU A 275 -18.89 -16.34 4.95
CA LEU A 275 -20.07 -16.41 5.82
C LEU A 275 -20.75 -17.78 5.69
N PRO A 276 -21.04 -18.49 6.81
CA PRO A 276 -21.59 -19.86 6.75
C PRO A 276 -22.96 -19.97 6.09
N ALA A 277 -23.70 -18.85 6.00
CA ALA A 277 -25.02 -18.81 5.39
C ALA A 277 -25.00 -18.87 3.84
N PHE A 278 -23.83 -18.72 3.20
CA PHE A 278 -23.73 -18.78 1.75
C PHE A 278 -23.34 -20.19 1.28
N PRO A 279 -23.93 -20.63 0.15
CA PRO A 279 -23.63 -21.96 -0.43
C PRO A 279 -22.29 -21.92 -1.19
N TRP A 280 -21.17 -21.99 -0.46
CA TRP A 280 -19.82 -21.90 -1.05
C TRP A 280 -19.44 -23.05 -1.96
N ASP A 281 -20.21 -24.13 -1.98
CA ASP A 281 -20.05 -25.28 -2.89
C ASP A 281 -20.70 -25.01 -4.27
N ASP A 282 -21.49 -23.94 -4.41
CA ASP A 282 -22.10 -23.56 -5.69
C ASP A 282 -21.09 -22.72 -6.49
N ALA A 283 -20.73 -23.18 -7.68
CA ALA A 283 -19.77 -22.51 -8.57
C ALA A 283 -20.18 -21.08 -8.99
N ARG A 284 -21.43 -20.69 -8.75
CA ARG A 284 -21.90 -19.32 -8.99
C ARG A 284 -21.59 -18.37 -7.84
N VAL A 285 -21.22 -18.90 -6.67
CA VAL A 285 -20.84 -18.10 -5.51
C VAL A 285 -19.33 -17.85 -5.58
N MET A 286 -18.97 -16.59 -5.65
CA MET A 286 -17.59 -16.12 -5.79
C MET A 286 -17.20 -15.26 -4.60
N ASP A 287 -16.00 -15.45 -4.07
CA ASP A 287 -15.34 -14.43 -3.27
C ASP A 287 -14.58 -13.43 -4.17
N SER A 288 -13.88 -12.47 -3.57
CA SER A 288 -13.15 -11.45 -4.35
C SER A 288 -12.03 -12.04 -5.20
N THR A 289 -11.42 -13.12 -4.78
CA THR A 289 -10.37 -13.81 -5.53
C THR A 289 -10.96 -14.47 -6.77
N ASP A 290 -12.08 -15.18 -6.61
CA ASP A 290 -12.79 -15.85 -7.69
C ASP A 290 -13.29 -14.83 -8.73
N ALA A 291 -13.86 -13.69 -8.26
CA ALA A 291 -14.32 -12.61 -9.13
C ALA A 291 -13.18 -12.03 -10.00
N LEU A 292 -11.98 -11.89 -9.44
CA LEU A 292 -10.80 -11.42 -10.17
C LEU A 292 -10.27 -12.42 -11.19
N MET A 293 -10.62 -13.72 -11.07
CA MET A 293 -10.27 -14.71 -12.10
C MET A 293 -11.03 -14.47 -13.42
N LEU A 294 -12.19 -13.83 -13.36
CA LEU A 294 -12.99 -13.42 -14.52
C LEU A 294 -13.29 -14.63 -15.45
N HIS A 295 -13.79 -15.73 -14.86
CA HIS A 295 -14.05 -16.94 -15.60
C HIS A 295 -15.07 -16.73 -16.72
N ASP A 296 -16.15 -15.99 -16.44
CA ASP A 296 -17.20 -15.61 -17.37
C ASP A 296 -17.81 -14.26 -16.98
N ILE A 297 -18.73 -13.76 -17.79
CA ILE A 297 -19.54 -12.58 -17.52
C ILE A 297 -20.98 -13.02 -17.36
N PRO A 298 -21.50 -13.17 -16.13
CA PRO A 298 -22.87 -13.56 -15.88
C PRO A 298 -23.84 -12.50 -16.39
N LYS A 299 -25.01 -12.90 -16.91
CA LYS A 299 -26.03 -11.94 -17.36
C LYS A 299 -26.54 -11.05 -16.21
N LYS A 300 -26.58 -11.60 -14.99
CA LYS A 300 -26.96 -10.91 -13.77
C LYS A 300 -26.00 -11.27 -12.66
N LEU A 301 -25.48 -10.27 -11.98
CA LEU A 301 -24.58 -10.44 -10.85
C LEU A 301 -25.16 -9.76 -9.60
N LEU A 302 -25.35 -10.52 -8.53
CA LEU A 302 -25.66 -9.98 -7.22
C LEU A 302 -24.39 -9.79 -6.42
N VAL A 303 -24.09 -8.55 -6.04
CA VAL A 303 -22.97 -8.22 -5.15
C VAL A 303 -23.50 -8.03 -3.73
N VAL A 304 -23.04 -8.86 -2.81
CA VAL A 304 -23.42 -8.79 -1.40
C VAL A 304 -22.35 -8.02 -0.63
N GLY A 305 -22.70 -6.76 -0.27
CA GLY A 305 -21.81 -5.84 0.43
C GLY A 305 -21.39 -4.65 -0.41
N GLY A 306 -21.59 -3.43 0.11
CA GLY A 306 -21.24 -2.15 -0.53
C GLY A 306 -19.83 -1.63 -0.17
N GLY A 307 -18.91 -2.50 0.25
CA GLY A 307 -17.52 -2.14 0.49
C GLY A 307 -16.75 -1.93 -0.81
N ILE A 308 -15.53 -1.36 -0.71
CA ILE A 308 -14.73 -0.98 -1.88
C ILE A 308 -14.53 -2.13 -2.87
N ILE A 309 -14.22 -3.33 -2.39
CA ILE A 309 -13.97 -4.49 -3.25
C ILE A 309 -15.24 -4.89 -4.03
N GLY A 310 -16.39 -4.92 -3.35
CA GLY A 310 -17.67 -5.24 -3.99
C GLY A 310 -18.05 -4.22 -5.07
N LEU A 311 -17.86 -2.93 -4.79
CA LEU A 311 -18.11 -1.86 -5.75
C LEU A 311 -17.15 -1.91 -6.94
N GLU A 312 -15.86 -2.17 -6.72
CA GLU A 312 -14.89 -2.34 -7.81
C GLU A 312 -15.30 -3.48 -8.75
N MET A 313 -15.68 -4.64 -8.20
CA MET A 313 -16.12 -5.78 -9.01
C MET A 313 -17.46 -5.49 -9.70
N ALA A 314 -18.40 -4.84 -9.02
CA ALA A 314 -19.66 -4.38 -9.64
C ALA A 314 -19.38 -3.51 -10.87
N CYS A 315 -18.50 -2.50 -10.76
CA CYS A 315 -18.10 -1.64 -11.88
C CYS A 315 -17.50 -2.45 -13.03
N VAL A 316 -16.56 -3.35 -12.73
CA VAL A 316 -15.93 -4.19 -13.75
C VAL A 316 -16.95 -5.04 -14.49
N TYR A 317 -17.75 -5.82 -13.77
CA TYR A 317 -18.71 -6.74 -14.38
C TYR A 317 -19.84 -6.01 -15.11
N SER A 318 -20.32 -4.85 -14.57
CA SER A 318 -21.32 -4.02 -15.24
C SER A 318 -20.79 -3.47 -16.57
N ALA A 319 -19.59 -2.91 -16.60
CA ALA A 319 -18.97 -2.42 -17.84
C ALA A 319 -18.77 -3.53 -18.89
N LEU A 320 -18.51 -4.75 -18.42
CA LEU A 320 -18.37 -5.94 -19.27
C LEU A 320 -19.72 -6.54 -19.72
N GLY A 321 -20.87 -6.08 -19.20
CA GLY A 321 -22.19 -6.43 -19.67
C GLY A 321 -23.09 -7.21 -18.69
N SER A 322 -22.71 -7.34 -17.43
CA SER A 322 -23.60 -7.86 -16.36
C SER A 322 -24.59 -6.79 -15.91
N ALA A 323 -25.84 -7.22 -15.62
CA ALA A 323 -26.87 -6.39 -14.99
C ALA A 323 -26.94 -6.66 -13.49
#